data_1b7dfc8f18237926d449418c6e288da9
#
_entry.id   1b7dfc8f18237926d449418c6e288da9
#
_cell.length_a   1.000
_cell.length_b   1.000
_cell.length_c   1.000
_cell.angle_alpha   90.00
_cell.angle_beta   90.00
_cell.angle_gamma   90.00
#
_symmetry.space_group_name_H-M   'P 1'
#
loop_
_entity.id
_entity.type
_entity.pdbx_description
1 polymer ?
#
loop_
_entity_poly.entity_id
_entity_poly.type
_entity_poly.pdbx_seq_one_letter_code
_entity_poly.pdbx_strand_id
1 'polypeptide(L)'
;MKRLAVALALFGLISPTLAAADPFYFGADLSYVNEMEDCGAQNRENGVVRDPFVIFKAHGANLIRVRLWNDPTWTRYSNLADVEKTIARAKAQGLQVLLDFHYSDTWADGDKQIPPKAWAGITDVGVLSKTLYQYTYDTLRTLDAKGLAPDMVQVGNETNPEVLGGVKGKPIDWARDVTLLNAGIQAVHDAGLVSSIKPRIMIHIAQPENADWWFPKAAAAGLKGYDVIGLSYYPKWSIRTLAGLGHTILTLRKTYGADVMVVETGYPWTLDNADAAPNLLGSEGLLDGYPATPEGQERYLIALTQTVIDHGGDGVVYWEPAWVSTGCSTPWAKGSAWDNATFFDFHHGDNLLPGIDFMTYPYLPVSRLLPKASSTGPAG
;
A
#
# COMPACT_ATOMS: atom_id res chain seq x y z
N MET A 1 -55.59 -39.34 -39.53
CA MET A 1 -55.44 -38.20 -38.59
C MET A 1 -54.01 -38.19 -38.04
N LYS A 2 -53.13 -37.37 -38.63
CA LYS A 2 -51.75 -37.23 -38.19
C LYS A 2 -51.64 -36.04 -37.26
N ARG A 3 -51.22 -36.27 -35.99
CA ARG A 3 -51.00 -35.21 -34.98
C ARG A 3 -49.59 -34.67 -35.17
N LEU A 4 -49.50 -33.38 -35.50
CA LEU A 4 -48.26 -32.64 -35.56
C LEU A 4 -47.91 -32.19 -34.12
N ALA A 5 -46.73 -32.59 -33.60
CA ALA A 5 -46.19 -32.08 -32.34
C ALA A 5 -45.28 -30.92 -32.65
N VAL A 6 -45.62 -29.74 -32.14
CA VAL A 6 -44.79 -28.53 -32.25
C VAL A 6 -43.91 -28.51 -30.97
N ALA A 7 -42.59 -28.62 -31.16
CA ALA A 7 -41.61 -28.45 -30.10
C ALA A 7 -41.28 -26.96 -29.98
N LEU A 8 -41.63 -26.35 -28.89
CA LEU A 8 -41.19 -24.96 -28.50
C LEU A 8 -39.78 -25.05 -27.93
N ALA A 9 -38.79 -24.52 -28.65
CA ALA A 9 -37.45 -24.34 -28.15
C ALA A 9 -37.41 -23.05 -27.34
N LEU A 10 -37.26 -23.14 -25.99
CA LEU A 10 -36.96 -22.00 -25.13
C LEU A 10 -35.47 -21.62 -25.32
N PHE A 11 -35.20 -20.55 -26.02
CA PHE A 11 -33.91 -19.88 -25.98
C PHE A 11 -33.79 -19.08 -24.67
N GLY A 12 -33.07 -19.63 -23.72
CA GLY A 12 -32.67 -18.87 -22.51
C GLY A 12 -31.68 -17.75 -22.89
N LEU A 13 -32.10 -16.52 -22.75
CA LEU A 13 -31.23 -15.35 -22.84
C LEU A 13 -30.28 -15.38 -21.63
N ILE A 14 -29.03 -15.82 -21.86
CA ILE A 14 -27.94 -15.63 -20.89
C ILE A 14 -27.55 -14.15 -20.98
N SER A 15 -28.08 -13.32 -20.08
CA SER A 15 -27.57 -11.95 -19.91
C SER A 15 -26.17 -12.06 -19.34
N PRO A 16 -25.15 -11.44 -19.97
CA PRO A 16 -23.83 -11.38 -19.35
C PRO A 16 -23.96 -10.56 -18.06
N THR A 17 -23.69 -11.17 -16.91
CA THR A 17 -23.48 -10.45 -15.67
C THR A 17 -22.26 -9.57 -15.88
N LEU A 18 -22.47 -8.26 -15.98
CA LEU A 18 -21.39 -7.29 -15.87
C LEU A 18 -20.71 -7.56 -14.52
N ALA A 19 -19.45 -8.00 -14.54
CA ALA A 19 -18.65 -8.07 -13.33
C ALA A 19 -18.65 -6.66 -12.71
N ALA A 20 -19.07 -6.57 -11.45
CA ALA A 20 -18.98 -5.32 -10.72
C ALA A 20 -17.51 -4.87 -10.77
N ALA A 21 -17.28 -3.60 -11.13
CA ALA A 21 -15.93 -3.06 -11.08
C ALA A 21 -15.44 -3.13 -9.63
N ASP A 22 -14.17 -3.53 -9.43
CA ASP A 22 -13.58 -3.54 -8.10
C ASP A 22 -13.73 -2.15 -7.45
N PRO A 23 -14.08 -2.08 -6.16
CA PRO A 23 -14.26 -0.81 -5.48
C PRO A 23 -12.93 -0.04 -5.46
N PHE A 24 -13.01 1.29 -5.51
CA PHE A 24 -11.84 2.14 -5.27
C PHE A 24 -11.36 1.94 -3.82
N TYR A 25 -10.04 1.78 -3.63
CA TYR A 25 -9.46 1.57 -2.32
C TYR A 25 -9.16 2.90 -1.64
N PHE A 26 -9.84 3.14 -0.51
CA PHE A 26 -9.50 4.18 0.44
C PHE A 26 -8.77 3.53 1.62
N GLY A 27 -7.48 3.80 1.76
CA GLY A 27 -6.66 3.09 2.73
C GLY A 27 -5.95 4.00 3.72
N ALA A 28 -5.55 3.38 4.83
CA ALA A 28 -4.64 3.94 5.81
C ALA A 28 -3.57 2.91 6.17
N ASP A 29 -2.30 3.33 6.23
CA ASP A 29 -1.26 2.54 6.88
C ASP A 29 -1.36 2.75 8.39
N LEU A 30 -1.62 1.69 9.15
CA LEU A 30 -1.79 1.75 10.60
C LEU A 30 -0.73 0.89 11.33
N SER A 31 0.46 0.78 10.75
CA SER A 31 1.54 -0.06 11.28
C SER A 31 2.04 0.40 12.64
N TYR A 32 1.99 1.72 12.94
CA TYR A 32 2.42 2.25 14.24
C TYR A 32 1.36 2.21 15.33
N VAL A 33 0.09 1.94 15.02
CA VAL A 33 -1.00 2.11 16.00
C VAL A 33 -0.79 1.32 17.28
N ASN A 34 -0.38 0.06 17.21
CA ASN A 34 -0.15 -0.76 18.40
C ASN A 34 0.96 -0.19 19.28
N GLU A 35 2.04 0.32 18.68
CA GLU A 35 3.16 0.95 19.39
C GLU A 35 2.70 2.25 20.06
N MET A 36 1.98 3.09 19.33
CA MET A 36 1.50 4.37 19.87
C MET A 36 0.54 4.18 21.04
N GLU A 37 -0.38 3.23 20.94
CA GLU A 37 -1.29 2.90 22.05
C GLU A 37 -0.56 2.35 23.27
N ASP A 38 0.40 1.44 23.10
CA ASP A 38 1.26 0.94 24.18
C ASP A 38 2.10 2.08 24.82
N CYS A 39 2.36 3.15 24.07
CA CYS A 39 3.02 4.38 24.53
C CYS A 39 2.06 5.43 25.10
N GLY A 40 0.78 5.10 25.21
CA GLY A 40 -0.24 5.95 25.84
C GLY A 40 -0.98 6.90 24.91
N ALA A 41 -0.84 6.74 23.58
CA ALA A 41 -1.63 7.50 22.62
C ALA A 41 -3.13 7.31 22.83
N GLN A 42 -3.89 8.38 22.63
CA GLN A 42 -5.35 8.39 22.80
C GLN A 42 -5.99 9.13 21.61
N ASN A 43 -6.21 8.43 20.50
CA ASN A 43 -6.91 9.01 19.37
C ASN A 43 -8.36 9.34 19.73
N ARG A 44 -8.82 10.54 19.42
CA ARG A 44 -10.17 11.02 19.77
C ARG A 44 -10.96 11.42 18.53
N GLU A 45 -12.25 11.17 18.64
CA GLU A 45 -13.25 11.72 17.73
C GLU A 45 -14.31 12.45 18.58
N ASN A 46 -14.52 13.73 18.28
CA ASN A 46 -15.42 14.59 19.07
C ASN A 46 -15.11 14.58 20.58
N GLY A 47 -13.82 14.58 20.96
CA GLY A 47 -13.34 14.53 22.34
C GLY A 47 -13.40 13.16 23.03
N VAL A 48 -13.94 12.14 22.38
CA VAL A 48 -14.07 10.76 22.90
C VAL A 48 -12.94 9.89 22.37
N VAL A 49 -12.22 9.20 23.26
CA VAL A 49 -11.18 8.22 22.86
C VAL A 49 -11.83 7.06 22.13
N ARG A 50 -11.31 6.73 20.94
CA ARG A 50 -11.81 5.64 20.11
C ARG A 50 -10.63 4.89 19.47
N ASP A 51 -10.86 3.61 19.19
CA ASP A 51 -9.92 2.78 18.44
C ASP A 51 -9.73 3.34 17.01
N PRO A 52 -8.49 3.61 16.53
CA PRO A 52 -8.22 4.10 15.19
C PRO A 52 -8.85 3.26 14.08
N PHE A 53 -8.86 1.93 14.18
CA PHE A 53 -9.48 1.08 13.16
C PHE A 53 -10.99 1.33 13.05
N VAL A 54 -11.65 1.63 14.18
CA VAL A 54 -13.08 2.00 14.21
C VAL A 54 -13.29 3.39 13.59
N ILE A 55 -12.42 4.36 13.90
CA ILE A 55 -12.47 5.71 13.32
C ILE A 55 -12.32 5.62 11.81
N PHE A 56 -11.24 5.01 11.31
CA PHE A 56 -10.97 4.93 9.87
C PHE A 56 -12.09 4.20 9.12
N LYS A 57 -12.63 3.11 9.68
CA LYS A 57 -13.79 2.42 9.10
C LYS A 57 -15.03 3.31 9.00
N ALA A 58 -15.33 4.07 10.05
CA ALA A 58 -16.47 4.98 10.09
C ALA A 58 -16.36 6.11 9.05
N HIS A 59 -15.14 6.54 8.74
CA HIS A 59 -14.82 7.56 7.75
C HIS A 59 -14.51 7.00 6.35
N GLY A 60 -14.92 5.78 6.03
CA GLY A 60 -14.92 5.27 4.66
C GLY A 60 -13.70 4.46 4.26
N ALA A 61 -12.71 4.26 5.13
CA ALA A 61 -11.63 3.33 4.84
C ALA A 61 -12.17 1.93 4.55
N ASN A 62 -11.62 1.28 3.53
CA ASN A 62 -11.93 -0.09 3.17
C ASN A 62 -10.67 -0.98 3.09
N LEU A 63 -9.47 -0.39 3.22
CA LEU A 63 -8.17 -1.07 3.18
C LEU A 63 -7.28 -0.56 4.31
N ILE A 64 -6.62 -1.48 5.03
CA ILE A 64 -5.52 -1.16 5.95
C ILE A 64 -4.24 -1.73 5.38
N ARG A 65 -3.20 -0.91 5.26
CA ARG A 65 -1.85 -1.34 4.97
C ARG A 65 -1.10 -1.58 6.28
N VAL A 66 -0.29 -2.63 6.32
CA VAL A 66 0.56 -2.97 7.45
C VAL A 66 1.90 -3.50 6.98
N ARG A 67 3.00 -2.90 7.47
CA ARG A 67 4.36 -3.35 7.16
C ARG A 67 4.76 -4.53 8.03
N LEU A 68 5.59 -5.41 7.45
CA LEU A 68 6.21 -6.52 8.14
C LEU A 68 7.73 -6.46 7.98
N TRP A 69 8.46 -6.34 9.08
CA TRP A 69 9.90 -6.59 9.18
C TRP A 69 10.17 -8.06 9.47
N ASN A 70 11.35 -8.57 9.05
CA ASN A 70 11.65 -10.00 9.16
C ASN A 70 11.88 -10.43 10.63
N ASP A 71 12.90 -9.85 11.27
CA ASP A 71 13.25 -10.12 12.68
C ASP A 71 13.81 -8.85 13.35
N PRO A 72 12.96 -7.85 13.64
CA PRO A 72 13.39 -6.58 14.22
C PRO A 72 13.74 -6.75 15.70
N THR A 73 15.04 -6.99 16.00
CA THR A 73 15.52 -7.19 17.39
C THR A 73 15.57 -5.92 18.23
N TRP A 74 15.43 -4.73 17.62
CA TRP A 74 15.47 -3.43 18.25
C TRP A 74 14.10 -2.92 18.70
N THR A 75 13.02 -3.54 18.23
CA THR A 75 11.65 -3.27 18.61
C THR A 75 10.84 -4.55 18.70
N ARG A 76 9.73 -4.53 19.40
CA ARG A 76 8.74 -5.61 19.45
C ARG A 76 7.59 -5.43 18.44
N TYR A 77 7.60 -4.33 17.67
CA TYR A 77 6.57 -3.98 16.71
C TYR A 77 6.99 -4.30 15.28
N SER A 78 6.01 -4.30 14.37
CA SER A 78 6.17 -4.66 12.96
C SER A 78 6.81 -6.04 12.70
N ASN A 79 6.96 -6.89 13.72
CA ASN A 79 7.23 -8.32 13.54
C ASN A 79 5.93 -9.08 13.30
N LEU A 80 6.00 -10.37 13.00
CA LEU A 80 4.82 -11.16 12.66
C LEU A 80 3.73 -11.13 13.77
N ALA A 81 4.13 -11.18 15.04
CA ALA A 81 3.16 -11.18 16.16
C ALA A 81 2.40 -9.84 16.27
N ASP A 82 3.06 -8.72 16.04
CA ASP A 82 2.43 -7.41 16.02
C ASP A 82 1.54 -7.24 14.77
N VAL A 83 2.01 -7.69 13.61
CA VAL A 83 1.24 -7.69 12.35
C VAL A 83 -0.02 -8.54 12.48
N GLU A 84 0.03 -9.70 13.14
CA GLU A 84 -1.15 -10.52 13.45
C GLU A 84 -2.19 -9.74 14.25
N LYS A 85 -1.75 -8.96 15.26
CA LYS A 85 -2.64 -8.11 16.06
C LYS A 85 -3.29 -7.02 15.20
N THR A 86 -2.51 -6.35 14.35
CA THR A 86 -3.01 -5.31 13.44
C THR A 86 -4.02 -5.87 12.44
N ILE A 87 -3.71 -7.00 11.79
CA ILE A 87 -4.62 -7.66 10.84
C ILE A 87 -5.92 -8.09 11.53
N ALA A 88 -5.83 -8.67 12.74
CA ALA A 88 -7.01 -9.07 13.49
C ALA A 88 -7.95 -7.89 13.79
N ARG A 89 -7.39 -6.73 14.18
CA ARG A 89 -8.15 -5.49 14.40
C ARG A 89 -8.81 -4.98 13.12
N ALA A 90 -8.09 -4.96 12.01
CA ALA A 90 -8.62 -4.55 10.71
C ALA A 90 -9.78 -5.46 10.26
N LYS A 91 -9.58 -6.78 10.32
CA LYS A 91 -10.60 -7.76 9.93
C LYS A 91 -11.83 -7.73 10.85
N ALA A 92 -11.67 -7.44 12.14
CA ALA A 92 -12.80 -7.26 13.08
C ALA A 92 -13.71 -6.09 12.68
N GLN A 93 -13.18 -5.10 11.94
CA GLN A 93 -13.96 -3.99 11.36
C GLN A 93 -14.42 -4.25 9.91
N GLY A 94 -14.19 -5.45 9.36
CA GLY A 94 -14.51 -5.78 7.97
C GLY A 94 -13.68 -4.96 6.98
N LEU A 95 -12.45 -4.61 7.34
CA LEU A 95 -11.48 -3.94 6.47
C LEU A 95 -10.63 -4.97 5.73
N GLN A 96 -10.33 -4.70 4.46
CA GLN A 96 -9.32 -5.47 3.72
C GLN A 96 -7.92 -5.12 4.20
N VAL A 97 -6.97 -6.00 3.93
CA VAL A 97 -5.58 -5.88 4.39
C VAL A 97 -4.61 -5.96 3.22
N LEU A 98 -3.74 -4.96 3.10
CA LEU A 98 -2.52 -4.97 2.29
C LEU A 98 -1.33 -5.25 3.21
N LEU A 99 -0.75 -6.44 3.13
CA LEU A 99 0.46 -6.80 3.86
C LEU A 99 1.69 -6.39 3.07
N ASP A 100 2.53 -5.55 3.67
CA ASP A 100 3.75 -5.02 3.07
C ASP A 100 5.00 -5.71 3.62
N PHE A 101 5.63 -6.57 2.81
CA PHE A 101 6.90 -7.20 3.15
C PHE A 101 8.07 -6.27 2.89
N HIS A 102 8.74 -5.79 3.93
CA HIS A 102 9.97 -5.00 3.76
C HIS A 102 11.20 -5.85 3.42
N TYR A 103 11.19 -7.16 3.68
CA TYR A 103 12.35 -8.06 3.54
C TYR A 103 13.63 -7.50 4.20
N SER A 104 13.45 -6.92 5.36
CA SER A 104 14.48 -6.28 6.17
C SER A 104 14.12 -6.43 7.66
N ASP A 105 15.09 -6.27 8.56
CA ASP A 105 14.84 -6.17 10.02
C ASP A 105 14.53 -4.73 10.45
N THR A 106 14.46 -3.81 9.49
CA THR A 106 14.18 -2.38 9.69
C THR A 106 13.56 -1.78 8.42
N TRP A 107 13.52 -0.46 8.31
CA TRP A 107 13.04 0.23 7.14
C TRP A 107 13.77 -0.21 5.85
N ALA A 108 13.00 -0.65 4.87
CA ALA A 108 13.39 -0.71 3.47
C ALA A 108 12.65 0.38 2.72
N ASP A 109 13.34 1.18 1.93
CA ASP A 109 12.81 2.34 1.22
C ASP A 109 13.60 2.63 -0.08
N GLY A 110 13.25 3.69 -0.79
CA GLY A 110 13.89 4.11 -2.03
C GLY A 110 15.38 4.43 -1.92
N ASP A 111 15.94 4.49 -0.73
CA ASP A 111 17.36 4.74 -0.46
C ASP A 111 18.12 3.51 0.06
N LYS A 112 17.42 2.54 0.66
CA LYS A 112 18.04 1.37 1.26
C LYS A 112 17.13 0.15 1.23
N GLN A 113 17.71 -0.98 0.92
CA GLN A 113 17.10 -2.31 0.88
C GLN A 113 17.99 -3.30 1.63
N ILE A 114 18.25 -3.02 2.91
CA ILE A 114 19.19 -3.79 3.74
C ILE A 114 18.62 -5.18 4.00
N PRO A 115 19.30 -6.27 3.58
CA PRO A 115 18.85 -7.62 3.84
C PRO A 115 18.69 -7.88 5.34
N PRO A 116 17.75 -8.75 5.76
CA PRO A 116 17.70 -9.25 7.13
C PRO A 116 19.06 -9.80 7.55
N LYS A 117 19.43 -9.61 8.82
CA LYS A 117 20.70 -10.12 9.37
C LYS A 117 20.89 -11.63 9.10
N ALA A 118 19.81 -12.39 9.19
CA ALA A 118 19.81 -13.83 8.90
C ALA A 118 20.15 -14.17 7.45
N TRP A 119 19.96 -13.23 6.49
CA TRP A 119 20.19 -13.45 5.05
C TRP A 119 21.44 -12.73 4.53
N ALA A 120 22.03 -11.83 5.31
CA ALA A 120 23.13 -10.95 4.87
C ALA A 120 24.38 -11.71 4.34
N GLY A 121 24.59 -12.96 4.76
CA GLY A 121 25.67 -13.82 4.27
C GLY A 121 25.35 -14.66 3.02
N ILE A 122 24.11 -14.60 2.50
CA ILE A 122 23.69 -15.41 1.35
C ILE A 122 24.06 -14.66 0.07
N THR A 123 25.11 -15.09 -0.60
CA THR A 123 25.62 -14.48 -1.84
C THR A 123 25.10 -15.16 -3.11
N ASP A 124 24.73 -16.44 -3.01
CA ASP A 124 24.13 -17.17 -4.14
C ASP A 124 22.67 -16.74 -4.34
N VAL A 125 22.36 -16.23 -5.53
CA VAL A 125 21.03 -15.71 -5.87
C VAL A 125 19.96 -16.80 -5.83
N GLY A 126 20.29 -18.02 -6.22
CA GLY A 126 19.35 -19.13 -6.18
C GLY A 126 19.00 -19.56 -4.76
N VAL A 127 19.96 -19.50 -3.83
CA VAL A 127 19.72 -19.76 -2.40
C VAL A 127 18.90 -18.61 -1.80
N LEU A 128 19.27 -17.37 -2.08
CA LEU A 128 18.56 -16.18 -1.57
C LEU A 128 17.11 -16.13 -2.06
N SER A 129 16.88 -16.43 -3.32
CA SER A 129 15.56 -16.51 -3.95
C SER A 129 14.67 -17.56 -3.27
N LYS A 130 15.21 -18.74 -2.98
CA LYS A 130 14.51 -19.80 -2.24
C LYS A 130 14.21 -19.37 -0.80
N THR A 131 15.13 -18.67 -0.15
CA THR A 131 14.97 -18.18 1.22
C THR A 131 13.83 -17.14 1.28
N LEU A 132 13.81 -16.19 0.33
CA LEU A 132 12.75 -15.19 0.21
C LEU A 132 11.39 -15.83 -0.08
N TYR A 133 11.35 -16.76 -1.04
CA TYR A 133 10.15 -17.55 -1.33
C TYR A 133 9.60 -18.23 -0.08
N GLN A 134 10.45 -19.00 0.61
CA GLN A 134 10.03 -19.78 1.77
C GLN A 134 9.51 -18.89 2.91
N TYR A 135 10.23 -17.79 3.21
CA TYR A 135 9.80 -16.83 4.22
C TYR A 135 8.43 -16.23 3.88
N THR A 136 8.23 -15.80 2.63
CA THR A 136 6.96 -15.22 2.18
C THR A 136 5.83 -16.24 2.26
N TYR A 137 6.07 -17.45 1.75
CA TYR A 137 5.09 -18.54 1.76
C TYR A 137 4.70 -18.94 3.20
N ASP A 138 5.69 -19.19 4.08
CA ASP A 138 5.43 -19.62 5.45
C ASP A 138 4.72 -18.55 6.27
N THR A 139 5.06 -17.28 6.07
CA THR A 139 4.35 -16.14 6.69
C THR A 139 2.88 -16.13 6.29
N LEU A 140 2.59 -16.21 5.01
CA LEU A 140 1.21 -16.21 4.51
C LEU A 140 0.42 -17.43 4.98
N ARG A 141 1.04 -18.61 5.01
CA ARG A 141 0.42 -19.84 5.56
C ARG A 141 0.15 -19.72 7.06
N THR A 142 1.05 -19.08 7.80
CA THR A 142 0.87 -18.84 9.24
C THR A 142 -0.31 -17.91 9.50
N LEU A 143 -0.42 -16.83 8.73
CA LEU A 143 -1.54 -15.90 8.81
C LEU A 143 -2.86 -16.57 8.42
N ASP A 144 -2.89 -17.33 7.32
CA ASP A 144 -4.08 -18.02 6.85
C ASP A 144 -4.60 -19.06 7.87
N ALA A 145 -3.70 -19.83 8.49
CA ALA A 145 -4.05 -20.81 9.53
C ALA A 145 -4.72 -20.17 10.76
N LYS A 146 -4.54 -18.85 10.96
CA LYS A 146 -5.17 -18.05 12.02
C LYS A 146 -6.40 -17.28 11.55
N GLY A 147 -6.84 -17.44 10.29
CA GLY A 147 -7.92 -16.65 9.70
C GLY A 147 -7.51 -15.19 9.41
N LEU A 148 -6.22 -14.91 9.31
CA LEU A 148 -5.64 -13.58 9.11
C LEU A 148 -5.02 -13.40 7.70
N ALA A 149 -5.40 -14.24 6.72
CA ALA A 149 -4.90 -14.10 5.35
C ALA A 149 -5.16 -12.68 4.81
N PRO A 150 -4.14 -12.00 4.26
CA PRO A 150 -4.30 -10.67 3.68
C PRO A 150 -5.05 -10.73 2.35
N ASP A 151 -5.70 -9.63 1.98
CA ASP A 151 -6.42 -9.49 0.70
C ASP A 151 -5.48 -9.06 -0.43
N MET A 152 -4.38 -8.39 -0.08
CA MET A 152 -3.34 -7.94 -0.99
C MET A 152 -1.97 -8.08 -0.32
N VAL A 153 -0.94 -8.40 -1.10
CA VAL A 153 0.44 -8.55 -0.62
C VAL A 153 1.38 -7.72 -1.46
N GLN A 154 2.13 -6.85 -0.82
CA GLN A 154 3.20 -6.06 -1.43
C GLN A 154 4.52 -6.84 -1.28
N VAL A 155 5.12 -7.18 -2.43
CA VAL A 155 6.39 -7.92 -2.52
C VAL A 155 7.55 -6.93 -2.55
N GLY A 156 8.04 -6.58 -1.38
CA GLY A 156 9.04 -5.53 -1.16
C GLY A 156 8.44 -4.13 -1.06
N ASN A 157 9.06 -3.26 -0.27
CA ASN A 157 8.70 -1.85 -0.13
C ASN A 157 9.68 -0.98 -0.90
N GLU A 158 9.16 -0.09 -1.78
CA GLU A 158 9.94 0.89 -2.54
C GLU A 158 11.23 0.30 -3.16
N THR A 159 11.08 -0.75 -3.95
CA THR A 159 12.19 -1.57 -4.46
C THR A 159 12.98 -0.90 -5.59
N ASN A 160 12.94 0.42 -5.71
CA ASN A 160 13.65 1.14 -6.78
C ASN A 160 15.16 0.88 -6.80
N PRO A 161 15.90 0.76 -5.65
CA PRO A 161 17.35 0.53 -5.70
C PRO A 161 17.75 -0.88 -6.13
N GLU A 162 16.99 -1.86 -5.79
CA GLU A 162 17.13 -3.31 -5.96
C GLU A 162 16.75 -4.02 -4.65
N VAL A 163 15.81 -4.93 -4.69
CA VAL A 163 15.38 -5.66 -3.48
C VAL A 163 16.55 -6.42 -2.85
N LEU A 164 16.72 -6.29 -1.53
CA LEU A 164 17.85 -6.87 -0.79
C LEU A 164 19.22 -6.41 -1.32
N GLY A 165 19.28 -5.26 -1.99
CA GLY A 165 20.49 -4.74 -2.66
C GLY A 165 21.41 -3.90 -1.78
N GLY A 166 20.99 -3.57 -0.55
CA GLY A 166 21.73 -2.69 0.36
C GLY A 166 21.32 -1.23 0.21
N VAL A 167 22.30 -0.32 0.11
CA VAL A 167 22.04 1.12 -0.06
C VAL A 167 22.05 1.52 -1.52
N LYS A 168 21.28 2.57 -1.88
CA LYS A 168 21.26 3.12 -3.24
C LYS A 168 22.64 3.59 -3.72
N GLY A 169 22.78 3.78 -5.02
CA GLY A 169 24.00 4.30 -5.66
C GLY A 169 24.83 3.25 -6.37
N LYS A 170 24.39 2.00 -6.36
CA LYS A 170 24.91 0.94 -7.21
C LYS A 170 24.00 0.72 -8.42
N PRO A 171 24.56 0.33 -9.59
CA PRO A 171 23.72 -0.15 -10.70
C PRO A 171 22.91 -1.37 -10.25
N ILE A 172 21.63 -1.43 -10.65
CA ILE A 172 20.76 -2.57 -10.38
C ILE A 172 21.22 -3.77 -11.22
N ASP A 173 21.44 -4.90 -10.56
CA ASP A 173 21.54 -6.20 -11.24
C ASP A 173 20.11 -6.71 -11.54
N TRP A 174 19.59 -6.36 -12.70
CA TRP A 174 18.23 -6.68 -13.11
C TRP A 174 17.94 -8.17 -13.14
N ALA A 175 18.93 -9.01 -13.45
CA ALA A 175 18.73 -10.46 -13.46
C ALA A 175 18.52 -10.99 -12.03
N ARG A 176 19.32 -10.49 -11.07
CA ARG A 176 19.17 -10.81 -9.65
C ARG A 176 17.88 -10.24 -9.09
N ASP A 177 17.61 -8.95 -9.31
CA ASP A 177 16.44 -8.24 -8.76
C ASP A 177 15.14 -8.92 -9.15
N VAL A 178 14.96 -9.15 -10.45
CA VAL A 178 13.75 -9.80 -10.99
C VAL A 178 13.65 -11.27 -10.55
N THR A 179 14.76 -11.98 -10.37
CA THR A 179 14.75 -13.35 -9.82
C THR A 179 14.18 -13.36 -8.39
N LEU A 180 14.59 -12.40 -7.55
CA LEU A 180 14.11 -12.29 -6.17
C LEU A 180 12.64 -11.84 -6.12
N LEU A 181 12.27 -10.83 -6.87
CA LEU A 181 10.87 -10.34 -6.92
C LEU A 181 9.92 -11.43 -7.44
N ASN A 182 10.29 -12.13 -8.52
CA ASN A 182 9.49 -13.24 -9.04
C ASN A 182 9.37 -14.39 -8.03
N ALA A 183 10.38 -14.64 -7.18
CA ALA A 183 10.28 -15.63 -6.12
C ALA A 183 9.25 -15.24 -5.06
N GLY A 184 9.23 -13.97 -4.65
CA GLY A 184 8.19 -13.44 -3.74
C GLY A 184 6.79 -13.50 -4.36
N ILE A 185 6.65 -13.09 -5.62
CA ILE A 185 5.39 -13.19 -6.38
C ILE A 185 4.90 -14.63 -6.43
N GLN A 186 5.79 -15.58 -6.76
CA GLN A 186 5.45 -17.00 -6.82
C GLN A 186 5.02 -17.54 -5.45
N ALA A 187 5.67 -17.12 -4.36
CA ALA A 187 5.30 -17.52 -3.00
C ALA A 187 3.88 -17.05 -2.63
N VAL A 188 3.53 -15.81 -2.98
CA VAL A 188 2.17 -15.28 -2.76
C VAL A 188 1.15 -16.06 -3.58
N HIS A 189 1.45 -16.29 -4.86
CA HIS A 189 0.58 -17.08 -5.74
C HIS A 189 0.34 -18.48 -5.17
N ASP A 190 1.40 -19.21 -4.79
CA ASP A 190 1.30 -20.59 -4.30
C ASP A 190 0.60 -20.67 -2.94
N ALA A 191 0.84 -19.70 -2.04
CA ALA A 191 0.08 -19.58 -0.81
C ALA A 191 -1.41 -19.37 -1.09
N GLY A 192 -1.76 -18.52 -2.05
CA GLY A 192 -3.13 -18.23 -2.46
C GLY A 192 -3.89 -19.42 -3.07
N LEU A 193 -3.17 -20.41 -3.64
CA LEU A 193 -3.80 -21.63 -4.17
C LEU A 193 -4.40 -22.52 -3.09
N VAL A 194 -3.93 -22.41 -1.86
CA VAL A 194 -4.28 -23.26 -0.72
C VAL A 194 -4.80 -22.46 0.47
N SER A 195 -5.01 -21.16 0.32
CA SER A 195 -5.51 -20.23 1.33
C SER A 195 -7.03 -20.00 1.17
N SER A 196 -7.65 -19.51 2.24
CA SER A 196 -9.03 -19.02 2.25
C SER A 196 -9.23 -17.76 1.38
N ILE A 197 -8.17 -16.98 1.17
CA ILE A 197 -8.16 -15.79 0.33
C ILE A 197 -7.04 -15.95 -0.72
N LYS A 198 -7.34 -15.60 -1.96
CA LYS A 198 -6.34 -15.46 -3.02
C LYS A 198 -5.87 -14.00 -3.07
N PRO A 199 -4.70 -13.66 -2.48
CA PRO A 199 -4.26 -12.29 -2.41
C PRO A 199 -3.95 -11.72 -3.80
N ARG A 200 -4.24 -10.44 -4.01
CA ARG A 200 -3.67 -9.68 -5.13
C ARG A 200 -2.20 -9.36 -4.84
N ILE A 201 -1.37 -9.36 -5.85
CA ILE A 201 0.09 -9.21 -5.73
C ILE A 201 0.51 -7.83 -6.21
N MET A 202 1.22 -7.08 -5.37
CA MET A 202 1.67 -5.72 -5.66
C MET A 202 3.18 -5.63 -5.73
N ILE A 203 3.69 -4.85 -6.71
CA ILE A 203 5.07 -4.33 -6.75
C ILE A 203 5.02 -2.85 -6.45
N HIS A 204 5.89 -2.37 -5.57
CA HIS A 204 5.87 -1.01 -5.06
C HIS A 204 7.16 -0.25 -5.39
N ILE A 205 7.00 0.91 -6.02
CA ILE A 205 8.07 1.81 -6.42
C ILE A 205 7.85 3.21 -5.83
N ALA A 206 8.90 3.77 -5.22
CA ALA A 206 8.88 5.13 -4.71
C ALA A 206 8.91 6.13 -5.85
N GLN A 207 7.98 7.06 -5.84
CA GLN A 207 7.77 8.18 -6.74
C GLN A 207 7.49 7.80 -8.21
N PRO A 208 6.54 8.48 -8.86
CA PRO A 208 6.09 8.16 -10.22
C PRO A 208 7.21 8.20 -11.27
N GLU A 209 8.12 9.17 -11.17
CA GLU A 209 9.26 9.31 -12.09
C GLU A 209 10.21 8.10 -12.06
N ASN A 210 10.31 7.42 -10.92
CA ASN A 210 11.10 6.20 -10.83
C ASN A 210 10.38 5.02 -11.50
N ALA A 211 9.08 4.93 -11.38
CA ALA A 211 8.29 3.91 -12.07
C ALA A 211 8.46 4.00 -13.60
N ASP A 212 8.56 5.21 -14.15
CA ASP A 212 8.71 5.46 -15.60
C ASP A 212 9.96 4.78 -16.20
N TRP A 213 11.07 4.72 -15.45
CA TRP A 213 12.31 4.08 -15.94
C TRP A 213 12.49 2.66 -15.39
N TRP A 214 11.95 2.35 -14.22
CA TRP A 214 12.15 1.07 -13.54
C TRP A 214 11.35 -0.06 -14.20
N PHE A 215 10.04 0.12 -14.41
CA PHE A 215 9.18 -0.91 -14.98
C PHE A 215 9.60 -1.41 -16.37
N PRO A 216 10.01 -0.55 -17.33
CA PRO A 216 10.51 -1.05 -18.62
C PRO A 216 11.72 -1.97 -18.48
N LYS A 217 12.65 -1.69 -17.56
CA LYS A 217 13.85 -2.49 -17.33
C LYS A 217 13.52 -3.79 -16.61
N ALA A 218 12.67 -3.74 -15.59
CA ALA A 218 12.21 -4.93 -14.87
C ALA A 218 11.42 -5.87 -15.78
N ALA A 219 10.53 -5.33 -16.62
CA ALA A 219 9.79 -6.13 -17.60
C ALA A 219 10.70 -6.78 -18.64
N ALA A 220 11.71 -6.05 -19.15
CA ALA A 220 12.71 -6.58 -20.07
C ALA A 220 13.56 -7.70 -19.43
N ALA A 221 13.77 -7.64 -18.09
CA ALA A 221 14.45 -8.67 -17.32
C ALA A 221 13.53 -9.85 -16.92
N GLY A 222 12.23 -9.79 -17.24
CA GLY A 222 11.28 -10.88 -17.03
C GLY A 222 10.43 -10.80 -15.76
N LEU A 223 10.25 -9.60 -15.17
CA LEU A 223 9.28 -9.40 -14.08
C LEU A 223 7.86 -9.67 -14.58
N LYS A 224 7.10 -10.50 -13.86
CA LYS A 224 5.75 -10.92 -14.25
C LYS A 224 4.93 -11.43 -13.07
N GLY A 225 3.61 -11.58 -13.27
CA GLY A 225 2.74 -12.28 -12.32
C GLY A 225 2.26 -11.41 -11.16
N TYR A 226 2.40 -10.10 -11.23
CA TYR A 226 1.79 -9.14 -10.31
C TYR A 226 0.48 -8.58 -10.88
N ASP A 227 -0.42 -8.16 -10.00
CA ASP A 227 -1.76 -7.65 -10.32
C ASP A 227 -1.82 -6.13 -10.19
N VAL A 228 -0.99 -5.54 -9.32
CA VAL A 228 -1.06 -4.13 -8.91
C VAL A 228 0.33 -3.49 -8.94
N ILE A 229 0.39 -2.27 -9.42
CA ILE A 229 1.54 -1.38 -9.27
C ILE A 229 1.22 -0.38 -8.16
N GLY A 230 1.99 -0.41 -7.07
CA GLY A 230 1.95 0.58 -6.01
C GLY A 230 2.95 1.70 -6.25
N LEU A 231 2.55 2.93 -5.97
CA LEU A 231 3.40 4.11 -6.04
C LEU A 231 3.39 4.84 -4.70
N SER A 232 4.55 5.28 -4.20
CA SER A 232 4.58 6.37 -3.23
C SER A 232 4.50 7.69 -3.99
N TYR A 233 3.70 8.63 -3.50
CA TYR A 233 3.68 9.99 -4.02
C TYR A 233 3.66 11.00 -2.87
N TYR A 234 4.80 11.65 -2.69
CA TYR A 234 4.95 12.76 -1.74
C TYR A 234 5.45 13.98 -2.49
N PRO A 235 4.76 15.14 -2.45
CA PRO A 235 5.21 16.35 -3.14
C PRO A 235 6.63 16.77 -2.78
N LYS A 236 7.08 16.49 -1.54
CA LYS A 236 8.45 16.77 -1.09
C LYS A 236 9.53 16.06 -1.90
N TRP A 237 9.29 14.81 -2.29
CA TRP A 237 10.32 13.95 -2.89
C TRP A 237 10.06 13.64 -4.36
N SER A 238 8.89 13.96 -4.90
CA SER A 238 8.58 13.77 -6.30
C SER A 238 8.81 15.06 -7.10
N ILE A 239 9.36 14.92 -8.29
CA ILE A 239 9.44 16.01 -9.26
C ILE A 239 8.16 16.13 -10.11
N ARG A 240 7.20 15.21 -9.93
CA ARG A 240 5.94 15.22 -10.67
C ARG A 240 4.88 16.06 -9.95
N THR A 241 4.15 16.84 -10.73
CA THR A 241 2.89 17.45 -10.29
C THR A 241 1.78 16.39 -10.20
N LEU A 242 0.62 16.72 -9.64
CA LEU A 242 -0.56 15.84 -9.67
C LEU A 242 -0.91 15.41 -11.11
N ALA A 243 -0.87 16.32 -12.08
CA ALA A 243 -1.09 15.98 -13.49
C ALA A 243 -0.04 15.00 -14.03
N GLY A 244 1.23 15.16 -13.62
CA GLY A 244 2.32 14.25 -13.96
C GLY A 244 2.12 12.86 -13.35
N LEU A 245 1.68 12.77 -12.09
CA LEU A 245 1.28 11.52 -11.44
C LEU A 245 0.15 10.83 -12.24
N GLY A 246 -0.91 11.57 -12.58
CA GLY A 246 -2.01 11.02 -13.37
C GLY A 246 -1.56 10.46 -14.71
N HIS A 247 -0.64 11.15 -15.41
CA HIS A 247 -0.05 10.64 -16.66
C HIS A 247 0.71 9.33 -16.45
N THR A 248 1.53 9.24 -15.40
CA THR A 248 2.25 8.00 -15.05
C THR A 248 1.28 6.85 -14.75
N ILE A 249 0.23 7.08 -13.94
CA ILE A 249 -0.81 6.07 -13.64
C ILE A 249 -1.43 5.53 -14.94
N LEU A 250 -1.89 6.42 -15.81
CA LEU A 250 -2.50 6.03 -17.08
C LEU A 250 -1.53 5.24 -17.98
N THR A 251 -0.26 5.65 -18.02
CA THR A 251 0.79 5.00 -18.82
C THR A 251 1.09 3.60 -18.30
N LEU A 252 1.30 3.44 -16.99
CA LEU A 252 1.58 2.14 -16.37
C LEU A 252 0.42 1.18 -16.58
N ARG A 253 -0.81 1.63 -16.32
CA ARG A 253 -2.01 0.82 -16.53
C ARG A 253 -2.14 0.33 -17.97
N LYS A 254 -1.95 1.20 -18.95
CA LYS A 254 -2.03 0.84 -20.37
C LYS A 254 -0.92 -0.09 -20.82
N THR A 255 0.29 0.10 -20.31
CA THR A 255 1.47 -0.63 -20.75
C THR A 255 1.52 -2.04 -20.17
N TYR A 256 1.21 -2.17 -18.88
CA TYR A 256 1.39 -3.43 -18.15
C TYR A 256 0.09 -4.18 -17.87
N GLY A 257 -1.07 -3.55 -18.09
CA GLY A 257 -2.38 -4.19 -17.82
C GLY A 257 -2.65 -4.42 -16.33
N ALA A 258 -1.80 -3.89 -15.45
CA ALA A 258 -1.96 -3.97 -14.01
C ALA A 258 -2.82 -2.81 -13.48
N ASP A 259 -3.50 -3.03 -12.38
CA ASP A 259 -4.14 -1.94 -11.64
C ASP A 259 -3.06 -1.05 -10.99
N VAL A 260 -3.35 0.23 -10.76
CA VAL A 260 -2.36 1.17 -10.21
C VAL A 260 -2.94 1.89 -9.00
N MET A 261 -2.21 1.90 -7.89
CA MET A 261 -2.60 2.57 -6.66
C MET A 261 -1.49 3.52 -6.18
N VAL A 262 -1.87 4.63 -5.57
CA VAL A 262 -0.98 5.38 -4.68
C VAL A 262 -1.08 4.73 -3.31
N VAL A 263 -0.04 3.99 -2.90
CA VAL A 263 -0.05 3.19 -1.65
C VAL A 263 0.67 3.86 -0.50
N GLU A 264 1.34 4.96 -0.78
CA GLU A 264 1.86 5.88 0.23
C GLU A 264 1.71 7.33 -0.24
N THR A 265 1.16 8.14 0.62
CA THR A 265 1.13 9.61 0.52
C THR A 265 1.01 10.22 1.90
N GLY A 266 1.33 11.49 2.02
CA GLY A 266 1.15 12.27 3.22
C GLY A 266 1.22 13.75 2.90
N TYR A 267 0.60 14.58 3.75
CA TYR A 267 0.62 16.04 3.62
C TYR A 267 0.49 16.70 4.98
N PRO A 268 1.27 17.74 5.31
CA PRO A 268 1.21 18.36 6.62
C PRO A 268 -0.08 19.18 6.77
N TRP A 269 -0.73 19.04 7.94
CA TRP A 269 -1.85 19.88 8.38
C TRP A 269 -1.39 21.09 9.18
N THR A 270 -0.13 21.11 9.63
CA THR A 270 0.54 22.22 10.30
C THR A 270 2.03 22.17 10.03
N LEU A 271 2.75 23.26 10.28
CA LEU A 271 4.22 23.28 10.34
C LEU A 271 4.75 23.26 11.77
N ASP A 272 3.89 23.24 12.77
CA ASP A 272 4.27 23.05 14.15
C ASP A 272 4.70 21.60 14.41
N ASN A 273 5.33 21.39 15.55
CA ASN A 273 5.85 20.10 15.98
C ASN A 273 5.36 19.84 17.41
N ALA A 274 4.80 18.67 17.69
CA ALA A 274 4.32 18.32 19.02
C ALA A 274 5.45 17.95 19.98
N ASP A 275 6.60 17.56 19.46
CA ASP A 275 7.75 17.08 20.25
C ASP A 275 9.10 17.53 19.64
N ALA A 276 10.21 16.91 20.05
CA ALA A 276 11.54 17.27 19.59
C ALA A 276 12.02 16.43 18.37
N ALA A 277 11.24 15.44 17.93
CA ALA A 277 11.56 14.68 16.74
C ALA A 277 11.37 15.58 15.49
N PRO A 278 12.35 15.70 14.59
CA PRO A 278 12.17 16.52 13.41
C PRO A 278 11.16 15.89 12.47
N ASN A 279 10.14 16.66 12.10
CA ASN A 279 9.13 16.22 11.15
C ASN A 279 9.71 15.95 9.75
N LEU A 280 9.31 14.83 9.15
CA LEU A 280 9.72 14.44 7.79
C LEU A 280 9.14 15.36 6.72
N LEU A 281 7.95 15.93 6.95
CA LEU A 281 7.32 16.88 6.02
C LEU A 281 7.36 18.31 6.61
N GLY A 282 7.87 19.24 5.82
CA GLY A 282 7.94 20.66 6.16
C GLY A 282 7.37 21.52 5.02
N SER A 283 7.66 22.82 5.05
CA SER A 283 7.18 23.78 4.05
C SER A 283 7.63 23.48 2.62
N GLU A 284 8.74 22.76 2.46
CA GLU A 284 9.28 22.33 1.16
C GLU A 284 8.43 21.26 0.46
N GLY A 285 7.52 20.62 1.19
CA GLY A 285 6.57 19.66 0.64
C GLY A 285 5.21 20.26 0.29
N LEU A 286 5.02 21.57 0.47
CA LEU A 286 3.74 22.20 0.18
C LEU A 286 3.59 22.49 -1.31
N LEU A 287 2.38 22.28 -1.82
CA LEU A 287 1.98 22.70 -3.16
C LEU A 287 1.19 24.01 -3.09
N ASP A 288 1.30 24.82 -4.15
CA ASP A 288 0.54 26.07 -4.27
C ASP A 288 -0.97 25.81 -4.18
N GLY A 289 -1.65 26.58 -3.33
CA GLY A 289 -3.08 26.44 -3.08
C GLY A 289 -3.47 25.43 -1.97
N TYR A 290 -2.49 24.70 -1.42
CA TYR A 290 -2.69 23.75 -0.34
C TYR A 290 -1.78 24.09 0.86
N PRO A 291 -2.12 25.10 1.68
CA PRO A 291 -1.32 25.45 2.87
C PRO A 291 -1.33 24.33 3.90
N ALA A 292 -0.32 24.33 4.80
CA ALA A 292 -0.30 23.43 5.95
C ALA A 292 -1.33 23.87 7.00
N THR A 293 -2.58 23.52 6.73
CA THR A 293 -3.75 23.67 7.62
C THR A 293 -4.62 22.41 7.49
N PRO A 294 -5.49 22.12 8.46
CA PRO A 294 -6.43 21.00 8.38
C PRO A 294 -7.19 20.95 7.05
N GLU A 295 -7.74 22.08 6.61
CA GLU A 295 -8.48 22.19 5.35
C GLU A 295 -7.55 22.14 4.12
N GLY A 296 -6.29 22.56 4.26
CA GLY A 296 -5.29 22.46 3.19
C GLY A 296 -4.89 21.01 2.94
N GLN A 297 -4.69 20.23 4.01
CA GLN A 297 -4.44 18.79 3.94
C GLN A 297 -5.62 18.06 3.27
N GLU A 298 -6.86 18.32 3.73
CA GLU A 298 -8.07 17.73 3.15
C GLU A 298 -8.18 18.03 1.65
N ARG A 299 -8.06 19.31 1.26
CA ARG A 299 -8.15 19.70 -0.17
C ARG A 299 -7.06 19.06 -1.02
N TYR A 300 -5.84 18.93 -0.50
CA TYR A 300 -4.77 18.22 -1.21
C TYR A 300 -5.14 16.76 -1.44
N LEU A 301 -5.62 16.06 -0.42
CA LEU A 301 -5.99 14.66 -0.52
C LEU A 301 -7.18 14.43 -1.47
N ILE A 302 -8.15 15.34 -1.48
CA ILE A 302 -9.25 15.32 -2.44
C ILE A 302 -8.71 15.49 -3.86
N ALA A 303 -7.83 16.46 -4.10
CA ALA A 303 -7.25 16.71 -5.42
C ALA A 303 -6.37 15.54 -5.91
N LEU A 304 -5.56 14.98 -5.03
CA LEU A 304 -4.77 13.77 -5.30
C LEU A 304 -5.68 12.61 -5.69
N THR A 305 -6.70 12.33 -4.87
CA THR A 305 -7.60 11.20 -5.10
C THR A 305 -8.41 11.36 -6.37
N GLN A 306 -8.94 12.56 -6.66
CA GLN A 306 -9.62 12.82 -7.93
C GLN A 306 -8.66 12.62 -9.11
N THR A 307 -7.40 13.05 -8.99
CA THR A 307 -6.38 12.81 -10.03
C THR A 307 -6.16 11.31 -10.27
N VAL A 308 -6.06 10.52 -9.20
CA VAL A 308 -5.92 9.05 -9.30
C VAL A 308 -7.12 8.44 -10.01
N ILE A 309 -8.34 8.83 -9.60
CA ILE A 309 -9.60 8.37 -10.21
C ILE A 309 -9.66 8.76 -11.70
N ASP A 310 -9.39 10.03 -12.03
CA ASP A 310 -9.48 10.56 -13.40
C ASP A 310 -8.56 9.85 -14.40
N HIS A 311 -7.47 9.27 -13.91
CA HIS A 311 -6.50 8.55 -14.73
C HIS A 311 -6.61 7.02 -14.61
N GLY A 312 -7.71 6.55 -13.99
CA GLY A 312 -8.01 5.12 -13.89
C GLY A 312 -7.23 4.39 -12.82
N GLY A 313 -6.68 5.09 -11.84
CA GLY A 313 -6.10 4.46 -10.65
C GLY A 313 -7.17 3.86 -9.75
N ASP A 314 -6.78 2.91 -8.92
CA ASP A 314 -7.68 2.03 -8.20
C ASP A 314 -7.69 2.28 -6.68
N GLY A 315 -6.82 3.18 -6.16
CA GLY A 315 -6.83 3.49 -4.72
C GLY A 315 -5.79 4.51 -4.28
N VAL A 316 -6.03 5.03 -3.08
CA VAL A 316 -5.12 5.91 -2.34
C VAL A 316 -5.03 5.42 -0.89
N VAL A 317 -3.80 5.18 -0.40
CA VAL A 317 -3.50 4.82 0.99
C VAL A 317 -2.69 5.95 1.61
N TYR A 318 -3.18 6.51 2.72
CA TYR A 318 -2.45 7.50 3.48
C TYR A 318 -1.46 6.81 4.44
N TRP A 319 -0.21 7.27 4.44
CA TRP A 319 0.84 6.66 5.25
C TRP A 319 0.81 7.19 6.68
N GLU A 320 0.69 6.28 7.64
CA GLU A 320 0.77 6.48 9.11
C GLU A 320 -0.07 7.66 9.66
N PRO A 321 -1.36 7.78 9.29
CA PRO A 321 -2.19 8.91 9.71
C PRO A 321 -2.48 8.95 11.22
N ALA A 322 -2.11 7.91 11.97
CA ALA A 322 -2.26 7.80 13.42
C ALA A 322 -0.94 7.68 14.18
N TRP A 323 0.19 8.00 13.53
CA TRP A 323 1.49 8.06 14.22
C TRP A 323 1.63 9.38 14.99
N VAL A 324 0.86 9.52 16.06
CA VAL A 324 0.84 10.70 16.92
C VAL A 324 2.08 10.74 17.82
N SER A 325 2.41 11.93 18.35
CA SER A 325 3.49 12.11 19.31
C SER A 325 3.20 11.39 20.63
N THR A 326 4.20 10.71 21.17
CA THR A 326 4.13 10.02 22.46
C THR A 326 5.44 10.18 23.25
N GLY A 327 5.45 9.66 24.47
CA GLY A 327 6.66 9.64 25.32
C GLY A 327 7.69 8.58 24.93
N CYS A 328 7.37 7.70 23.98
CA CYS A 328 8.27 6.63 23.53
C CYS A 328 9.37 7.12 22.58
N SER A 329 10.42 6.33 22.46
CA SER A 329 11.56 6.63 21.59
C SER A 329 11.75 5.51 20.57
N THR A 330 12.03 5.90 19.36
CA THR A 330 12.60 5.04 18.31
C THR A 330 14.12 5.20 18.27
N PRO A 331 14.88 4.42 17.48
CA PRO A 331 16.31 4.68 17.27
C PRO A 331 16.62 6.05 16.67
N TRP A 332 15.63 6.72 16.07
CA TRP A 332 15.81 8.01 15.36
C TRP A 332 15.48 9.22 16.23
N ALA A 333 14.47 9.13 17.12
CA ALA A 333 14.08 10.23 17.99
C ALA A 333 13.09 9.76 19.07
N LYS A 334 12.86 10.63 20.08
CA LYS A 334 11.72 10.52 20.98
C LYS A 334 10.54 11.28 20.38
N GLY A 335 9.38 10.63 20.32
CA GLY A 335 8.18 11.19 19.74
C GLY A 335 7.93 10.71 18.31
N SER A 336 7.22 11.51 17.53
CA SER A 336 6.81 11.20 16.15
C SER A 336 7.47 12.15 15.15
N ALA A 337 8.16 11.61 14.15
CA ALA A 337 8.64 12.40 13.01
C ALA A 337 7.53 12.69 11.97
N TRP A 338 6.27 12.44 12.32
CA TRP A 338 5.11 12.53 11.41
C TRP A 338 3.90 13.21 12.04
N ASP A 339 4.02 13.75 13.27
CA ASP A 339 2.90 14.29 14.02
C ASP A 339 2.15 15.40 13.28
N ASN A 340 2.86 16.21 12.50
CA ASN A 340 2.29 17.28 11.68
C ASN A 340 1.58 16.80 10.40
N ALA A 341 1.64 15.52 10.10
CA ALA A 341 0.99 14.90 8.92
C ALA A 341 -0.05 13.83 9.30
N THR A 342 -0.32 13.63 10.58
CA THR A 342 -1.39 12.73 11.04
C THR A 342 -2.77 13.30 10.74
N PHE A 343 -3.83 12.51 10.98
CA PHE A 343 -5.23 13.00 11.00
C PHE A 343 -5.68 13.35 12.43
N PHE A 344 -4.75 13.64 13.34
CA PHE A 344 -5.06 13.94 14.74
C PHE A 344 -4.34 15.19 15.18
N ASP A 345 -5.11 16.12 15.79
CA ASP A 345 -4.67 17.44 16.21
C ASP A 345 -4.02 17.38 17.61
N PHE A 346 -2.70 17.42 17.67
CA PHE A 346 -1.97 17.41 18.94
C PHE A 346 -2.17 18.71 19.76
N HIS A 347 -2.60 19.83 19.15
CA HIS A 347 -2.96 21.03 19.89
C HIS A 347 -4.26 20.86 20.69
N HIS A 348 -5.12 19.91 20.28
CA HIS A 348 -6.42 19.65 20.88
C HIS A 348 -6.56 18.20 21.36
N GLY A 349 -5.45 17.60 21.86
CA GLY A 349 -5.43 16.29 22.50
C GLY A 349 -5.72 15.13 21.53
N ASP A 350 -5.11 15.16 20.36
CA ASP A 350 -5.24 14.16 19.31
C ASP A 350 -6.69 13.94 18.84
N ASN A 351 -7.42 15.06 18.70
CA ASN A 351 -8.77 15.04 18.13
C ASN A 351 -8.71 14.95 16.61
N LEU A 352 -9.64 14.19 16.04
CA LEU A 352 -9.70 13.92 14.61
C LEU A 352 -9.83 15.20 13.78
N LEU A 353 -9.05 15.29 12.70
CA LEU A 353 -8.99 16.37 11.74
C LEU A 353 -9.79 16.03 10.47
N PRO A 354 -10.25 17.04 9.71
CA PRO A 354 -11.04 16.84 8.49
C PRO A 354 -10.27 16.15 7.35
N GLY A 355 -8.95 16.07 7.42
CA GLY A 355 -8.14 15.36 6.42
C GLY A 355 -8.63 13.94 6.11
N ILE A 356 -9.19 13.23 7.10
CA ILE A 356 -9.74 11.88 6.94
C ILE A 356 -10.95 11.84 5.98
N ASP A 357 -11.70 12.93 5.85
CA ASP A 357 -12.97 12.98 5.10
C ASP A 357 -12.75 12.91 3.57
N PHE A 358 -11.49 12.96 3.10
CA PHE A 358 -11.19 12.64 1.70
C PHE A 358 -11.70 11.26 1.30
N MET A 359 -11.82 10.31 2.24
CA MET A 359 -12.30 8.95 1.97
C MET A 359 -13.80 8.87 1.68
N THR A 360 -14.57 9.87 2.13
CA THR A 360 -16.03 9.95 1.93
C THR A 360 -16.46 11.06 1.00
N TYR A 361 -15.50 11.81 0.44
CA TYR A 361 -15.76 12.88 -0.50
C TYR A 361 -16.50 12.35 -1.74
N PRO A 362 -17.53 13.05 -2.27
CA PRO A 362 -18.30 12.60 -3.43
C PRO A 362 -17.54 12.83 -4.74
N TYR A 363 -16.53 11.99 -5.01
CA TYR A 363 -15.73 12.06 -6.22
C TYR A 363 -16.55 11.93 -7.48
N LEU A 364 -16.15 12.67 -8.51
CA LEU A 364 -16.77 12.55 -9.82
C LEU A 364 -16.38 11.21 -10.45
N PRO A 365 -17.33 10.35 -10.83
CA PRO A 365 -17.01 9.11 -11.52
C PRO A 365 -16.47 9.45 -12.91
N VAL A 366 -15.28 8.96 -13.22
CA VAL A 366 -14.87 8.88 -14.62
C VAL A 366 -15.71 7.80 -15.28
N SER A 367 -16.34 8.15 -16.41
CA SER A 367 -16.83 7.12 -17.31
C SER A 367 -15.60 6.27 -17.69
N ARG A 368 -15.48 5.07 -17.14
CA ARG A 368 -14.37 4.13 -17.39
C ARG A 368 -14.41 3.72 -18.86
N LEU A 369 -13.93 4.59 -19.76
CA LEU A 369 -13.90 4.40 -21.20
C LEU A 369 -12.72 3.55 -21.68
N LEU A 370 -11.94 2.94 -20.77
CA LEU A 370 -10.84 2.09 -21.17
C LEU A 370 -11.21 0.62 -20.91
N PRO A 371 -11.42 -0.20 -21.98
CA PRO A 371 -11.56 -1.64 -21.81
C PRO A 371 -10.28 -2.20 -21.17
N LYS A 372 -10.41 -3.05 -20.14
CA LYS A 372 -9.31 -3.91 -19.69
C LYS A 372 -8.79 -4.62 -20.95
N ALA A 373 -7.49 -4.55 -21.21
CA ALA A 373 -6.91 -5.36 -22.27
C ALA A 373 -7.25 -6.82 -21.97
N SER A 374 -7.96 -7.48 -22.88
CA SER A 374 -8.28 -8.89 -22.74
C SER A 374 -6.96 -9.65 -22.64
N SER A 375 -6.74 -10.37 -21.56
CA SER A 375 -5.61 -11.30 -21.39
C SER A 375 -5.78 -12.49 -22.33
N THR A 376 -5.69 -12.27 -23.63
CA THR A 376 -5.44 -13.34 -24.59
C THR A 376 -3.93 -13.50 -24.65
N GLY A 377 -3.40 -14.39 -23.77
CA GLY A 377 -2.06 -14.92 -23.95
C GLY A 377 -1.97 -15.58 -25.33
N PRO A 378 -0.82 -15.51 -26.01
CA PRO A 378 -0.64 -16.24 -27.25
C PRO A 378 -0.80 -17.73 -26.98
N ALA A 379 -1.76 -18.34 -27.68
CA ALA A 379 -1.83 -19.78 -27.84
C ALA A 379 -0.65 -20.19 -28.71
N GLY A 380 0.24 -21.04 -28.18
CA GLY A 380 1.39 -21.60 -28.88
C GLY A 380 2.18 -22.47 -27.94
#